data_149595b86b1e6bbcd9490c8688c74ca3
#
_entry.id   149595b86b1e6bbcd9490c8688c74ca3
#
_cell.length_a   1.000
_cell.length_b   1.000
_cell.length_c   1.000
_cell.angle_alpha   90.00
_cell.angle_beta   90.00
_cell.angle_gamma   90.00
#
_symmetry.space_group_name_H-M   'P 1'
#
loop_
_entity.id
_entity.type
_entity.pdbx_description
1 polymer ?
#
loop_
_entity_poly.entity_id
_entity_poly.type
_entity_poly.pdbx_seq_one_letter_code
_entity_poly.pdbx_strand_id
1 'polypeptide(L)'
;VPGGGFDAVVVGAVKAVRQLRGSAPLANSILVSGRIASDPAVRERLAAALADVGELRPIHGFAKEAKQGAQGAALIADGLSGGANKDLVERLRIRHAAGTVLDHLYVITPAEARKHLGLPEPA
;
A
#
# COMPACT_ATOMS: atom_id res chain seq x y z
N VAL A 1 5.54 -31.46 -0.41
CA VAL A 1 6.70 -30.61 -0.21
C VAL A 1 6.30 -29.50 0.76
N PRO A 2 6.80 -29.49 2.02
CA PRO A 2 6.54 -28.40 2.93
C PRO A 2 7.32 -27.17 2.44
N GLY A 3 6.64 -26.11 2.02
CA GLY A 3 7.27 -24.84 1.62
C GLY A 3 6.71 -24.18 0.37
N GLY A 4 6.09 -24.89 -0.54
CA GLY A 4 5.68 -24.38 -1.85
C GLY A 4 4.77 -23.13 -1.83
N GLY A 5 3.92 -22.98 -0.81
CA GLY A 5 3.05 -21.81 -0.68
C GLY A 5 3.81 -20.53 -0.32
N PHE A 6 4.78 -20.62 0.56
CA PHE A 6 5.62 -19.47 0.94
C PHE A 6 6.57 -19.06 -0.18
N ASP A 7 7.08 -20.02 -0.94
CA ASP A 7 7.93 -19.75 -2.09
C ASP A 7 7.19 -18.93 -3.15
N ALA A 8 5.95 -19.30 -3.46
CA ALA A 8 5.12 -18.58 -4.39
C ALA A 8 4.85 -17.13 -3.93
N VAL A 9 4.59 -16.92 -2.63
CA VAL A 9 4.41 -15.58 -2.05
C VAL A 9 5.66 -14.72 -2.20
N VAL A 10 6.83 -15.27 -1.85
CA VAL A 10 8.11 -14.55 -1.98
C VAL A 10 8.40 -14.19 -3.44
N VAL A 11 8.26 -15.15 -4.36
CA VAL A 11 8.47 -14.91 -5.80
C VAL A 11 7.50 -13.86 -6.33
N GLY A 12 6.22 -13.92 -5.96
CA GLY A 12 5.22 -12.92 -6.35
C GLY A 12 5.56 -11.52 -5.84
N ALA A 13 5.94 -11.41 -4.56
CA ALA A 13 6.33 -10.14 -3.95
C ALA A 13 7.59 -9.55 -4.62
N VAL A 14 8.60 -10.36 -4.87
CA VAL A 14 9.83 -9.91 -5.55
C VAL A 14 9.53 -9.38 -6.94
N LYS A 15 8.71 -10.09 -7.73
CA LYS A 15 8.29 -9.62 -9.07
C LYS A 15 7.55 -8.29 -8.98
N ALA A 16 6.59 -8.16 -8.05
CA ALA A 16 5.82 -6.92 -7.87
C ALA A 16 6.72 -5.73 -7.48
N VAL A 17 7.64 -5.91 -6.53
CA VAL A 17 8.58 -4.86 -6.11
C VAL A 17 9.49 -4.44 -7.27
N ARG A 18 10.03 -5.38 -8.02
CA ARG A 18 10.88 -5.09 -9.17
C ARG A 18 10.13 -4.35 -10.29
N GLN A 19 8.87 -4.69 -10.51
CA GLN A 19 8.00 -3.97 -11.45
C GLN A 19 7.74 -2.53 -10.98
N LEU A 20 7.40 -2.35 -9.70
CA LEU A 20 7.18 -1.02 -9.11
C LEU A 20 8.43 -0.15 -9.11
N ARG A 21 9.62 -0.75 -9.06
CA ARG A 21 10.89 -0.02 -9.17
C ARG A 21 10.98 0.81 -10.45
N GLY A 22 10.38 0.35 -11.56
CA GLY A 22 10.30 1.12 -12.82
C GLY A 22 9.57 2.45 -12.65
N SER A 23 8.54 2.52 -11.81
CA SER A 23 7.78 3.73 -11.52
C SER A 23 8.36 4.59 -10.37
N ALA A 24 9.25 4.00 -9.56
CA ALA A 24 9.86 4.65 -8.40
C ALA A 24 11.39 4.43 -8.37
N PRO A 25 12.15 4.93 -9.35
CA PRO A 25 13.57 4.62 -9.53
C PRO A 25 14.46 5.09 -8.36
N LEU A 26 14.03 6.10 -7.62
CA LEU A 26 14.76 6.66 -6.48
C LEU A 26 14.39 6.02 -5.12
N ALA A 27 13.42 5.10 -5.10
CA ALA A 27 13.06 4.41 -3.87
C ALA A 27 14.23 3.51 -3.40
N ASN A 28 14.63 3.67 -2.16
CA ASN A 28 15.72 2.93 -1.52
C ASN A 28 15.27 2.13 -0.30
N SER A 29 13.98 2.15 0.00
CA SER A 29 13.39 1.44 1.12
C SER A 29 12.14 0.69 0.67
N ILE A 30 11.99 -0.54 1.14
CA ILE A 30 10.85 -1.40 0.89
C ILE A 30 10.12 -1.60 2.21
N LEU A 31 8.95 -0.99 2.34
CA LEU A 31 8.14 -1.13 3.54
C LEU A 31 7.26 -2.38 3.44
N VAL A 32 7.34 -3.24 4.46
CA VAL A 32 6.53 -4.46 4.53
C VAL A 32 5.57 -4.41 5.70
N SER A 33 4.35 -4.86 5.47
CA SER A 33 3.29 -4.90 6.47
C SER A 33 2.47 -6.18 6.37
N GLY A 34 1.63 -6.43 7.38
CA GLY A 34 0.72 -7.56 7.40
C GLY A 34 1.33 -8.83 8.01
N ARG A 35 0.45 -9.81 8.21
CA ARG A 35 0.78 -11.02 8.98
C ARG A 35 1.89 -11.88 8.34
N ILE A 36 1.87 -12.04 7.02
CA ILE A 36 2.90 -12.82 6.30
C ILE A 36 4.25 -12.13 6.40
N ALA A 37 4.28 -10.80 6.25
CA ALA A 37 5.50 -10.01 6.40
C ALA A 37 6.04 -9.97 7.85
N SER A 38 5.24 -10.39 8.84
CA SER A 38 5.70 -10.54 10.22
C SER A 38 6.46 -11.85 10.48
N ASP A 39 6.39 -12.82 9.56
CA ASP A 39 7.16 -14.06 9.63
C ASP A 39 8.65 -13.78 9.37
N PRO A 40 9.55 -14.13 10.32
CA PRO A 40 10.99 -13.87 10.18
C PRO A 40 11.61 -14.55 8.95
N ALA A 41 11.21 -15.79 8.65
CA ALA A 41 11.75 -16.54 7.51
C ALA A 41 11.35 -15.89 6.18
N VAL A 42 10.11 -15.41 6.07
CA VAL A 42 9.64 -14.69 4.88
C VAL A 42 10.39 -13.37 4.72
N ARG A 43 10.58 -12.62 5.82
CA ARG A 43 11.33 -11.35 5.77
C ARG A 43 12.78 -11.54 5.36
N GLU A 44 13.46 -12.54 5.91
CA GLU A 44 14.84 -12.85 5.56
C GLU A 44 14.99 -13.18 4.07
N ARG A 45 14.11 -14.01 3.54
CA ARG A 45 14.10 -14.36 2.11
C ARG A 45 13.79 -13.17 1.21
N LEU A 46 12.83 -12.33 1.58
CA LEU A 46 12.54 -11.09 0.84
C LEU A 46 13.70 -10.13 0.89
N ALA A 47 14.33 -9.94 2.04
CA ALA A 47 15.49 -9.07 2.19
C ALA A 47 16.66 -9.55 1.34
N ALA A 48 16.96 -10.84 1.33
CA ALA A 48 18.00 -11.42 0.49
C ALA A 48 17.69 -11.25 -1.01
N ALA A 49 16.44 -11.51 -1.42
CA ALA A 49 16.03 -11.44 -2.83
C ALA A 49 15.91 -10.00 -3.37
N LEU A 50 15.80 -9.00 -2.51
CA LEU A 50 15.59 -7.59 -2.86
C LEU A 50 16.74 -6.69 -2.40
N ALA A 51 17.87 -7.25 -1.97
CA ALA A 51 19.03 -6.51 -1.48
C ALA A 51 19.58 -5.48 -2.49
N ASP A 52 19.44 -5.78 -3.79
CA ASP A 52 19.81 -4.91 -4.90
C ASP A 52 18.80 -3.78 -5.18
N VAL A 53 17.59 -3.88 -4.62
CA VAL A 53 16.51 -2.90 -4.84
C VAL A 53 16.48 -1.87 -3.73
N GLY A 54 16.59 -2.29 -2.47
CA GLY A 54 16.54 -1.39 -1.32
C GLY A 54 16.45 -2.14 0.00
N GLU A 55 16.53 -1.38 1.09
CA GLU A 55 16.44 -1.93 2.43
C GLU A 55 15.00 -2.34 2.76
N LEU A 56 14.83 -3.58 3.25
CA LEU A 56 13.54 -4.08 3.70
C LEU A 56 13.28 -3.63 5.15
N ARG A 57 12.22 -2.85 5.36
CA ARG A 57 11.84 -2.31 6.68
C ARG A 57 10.43 -2.72 7.05
N PRO A 58 10.23 -3.35 8.22
CA PRO A 58 8.89 -3.62 8.71
C PRO A 58 8.20 -2.33 9.17
N ILE A 59 6.91 -2.21 8.88
CA ILE A 59 6.09 -1.15 9.45
C ILE A 59 5.71 -1.55 10.88
N HIS A 60 5.96 -0.65 11.83
CA HIS A 60 5.52 -0.81 13.21
C HIS A 60 4.21 -0.04 13.40
N GLY A 61 3.17 -0.74 13.86
CA GLY A 61 1.90 -0.12 14.24
C GLY A 61 1.98 0.51 15.63
N PHE A 62 1.04 1.40 15.92
CA PHE A 62 0.88 2.02 17.25
C PHE A 62 -0.07 1.24 18.17
N ALA A 63 -0.79 0.24 17.65
CA ALA A 63 -1.67 -0.64 18.42
C ALA A 63 -1.33 -2.10 18.19
N LYS A 64 -1.43 -2.92 19.23
CA LYS A 64 -1.07 -4.35 19.19
C LYS A 64 -2.12 -5.22 18.50
N GLU A 65 -3.41 -4.96 18.77
CA GLU A 65 -4.52 -5.81 18.33
C GLU A 65 -5.05 -5.43 16.95
N ALA A 66 -4.99 -4.16 16.59
CA ALA A 66 -5.50 -3.69 15.31
C ALA A 66 -4.51 -3.97 14.17
N LYS A 67 -5.03 -4.38 13.01
CA LYS A 67 -4.22 -4.54 11.80
C LYS A 67 -3.60 -3.21 11.38
N GLN A 68 -2.35 -3.23 10.90
CA GLN A 68 -1.62 -2.02 10.48
C GLN A 68 -2.39 -1.18 9.45
N GLY A 69 -3.07 -1.82 8.50
CA GLY A 69 -3.92 -1.11 7.53
C GLY A 69 -5.09 -0.37 8.19
N ALA A 70 -5.72 -0.95 9.21
CA ALA A 70 -6.79 -0.29 9.97
C ALA A 70 -6.25 0.90 10.79
N GLN A 71 -5.05 0.77 11.34
CA GLN A 71 -4.37 1.86 12.04
C GLN A 71 -4.08 3.03 11.09
N GLY A 72 -3.56 2.76 9.90
CA GLY A 72 -3.34 3.78 8.87
C GLY A 72 -4.64 4.46 8.43
N ALA A 73 -5.70 3.70 8.23
CA ALA A 73 -7.02 4.24 7.91
C ALA A 73 -7.57 5.15 9.02
N ALA A 74 -7.34 4.80 10.30
CA ALA A 74 -7.75 5.62 11.43
C ALA A 74 -7.02 6.98 11.46
N LEU A 75 -5.71 7.01 11.17
CA LEU A 75 -4.95 8.27 11.06
C LEU A 75 -5.49 9.17 9.95
N ILE A 76 -5.81 8.58 8.79
CA ILE A 76 -6.39 9.33 7.67
C ILE A 76 -7.79 9.84 8.03
N ALA A 77 -8.63 9.01 8.63
CA ALA A 77 -9.99 9.40 9.04
C ALA A 77 -9.96 10.56 10.07
N ASP A 78 -9.08 10.48 11.07
CA ASP A 78 -8.86 11.56 12.02
C ASP A 78 -8.44 12.85 11.31
N GLY A 79 -7.48 12.79 10.42
CA GLY A 79 -7.02 13.95 9.67
C GLY A 79 -8.09 14.53 8.73
N LEU A 80 -8.91 13.69 8.09
CA LEU A 80 -10.02 14.13 7.25
C LEU A 80 -11.12 14.83 8.04
N SER A 81 -11.36 14.42 9.29
CA SER A 81 -12.31 15.07 10.21
C SER A 81 -11.75 16.32 10.90
N GLY A 82 -10.51 16.70 10.64
CA GLY A 82 -9.87 17.88 11.22
C GLY A 82 -9.19 17.63 12.57
N GLY A 83 -8.93 16.37 12.91
CA GLY A 83 -8.24 15.96 14.12
C GLY A 83 -6.72 16.20 14.09
N ALA A 84 -6.00 15.56 15.01
CA ALA A 84 -4.57 15.75 15.22
C ALA A 84 -3.71 15.41 13.98
N ASN A 85 -4.21 14.56 13.09
CA ASN A 85 -3.52 14.12 11.87
C ASN A 85 -3.91 14.94 10.62
N LYS A 86 -4.49 16.13 10.77
CA LYS A 86 -4.88 17.00 9.65
C LYS A 86 -3.69 17.31 8.73
N ASP A 87 -2.53 17.67 9.30
CA ASP A 87 -1.33 17.99 8.53
C ASP A 87 -0.81 16.79 7.72
N LEU A 88 -0.99 15.57 8.22
CA LEU A 88 -0.67 14.35 7.48
C LEU A 88 -1.52 14.23 6.21
N VAL A 89 -2.84 14.42 6.33
CA VAL A 89 -3.78 14.36 5.21
C VAL A 89 -3.50 15.44 4.17
N GLU A 90 -3.20 16.66 4.62
CA GLU A 90 -2.84 17.78 3.75
C GLU A 90 -1.52 17.51 3.00
N ARG A 91 -0.49 17.05 3.71
CA ARG A 91 0.81 16.69 3.12
C ARG A 91 0.70 15.57 2.09
N LEU A 92 -0.11 14.57 2.36
CA LEU A 92 -0.40 13.47 1.44
C LEU A 92 -1.37 13.87 0.32
N ARG A 93 -1.95 15.06 0.37
CA ARG A 93 -2.93 15.56 -0.60
C ARG A 93 -4.12 14.60 -0.82
N ILE A 94 -4.55 13.91 0.23
CA ILE A 94 -5.59 12.88 0.14
C ILE A 94 -6.89 13.44 -0.45
N ARG A 95 -7.28 14.67 -0.08
CA ARG A 95 -8.49 15.32 -0.59
C ARG A 95 -8.43 15.66 -2.09
N HIS A 96 -7.22 15.72 -2.63
CA HIS A 96 -6.95 16.07 -4.02
C HIS A 96 -6.42 14.86 -4.81
N ALA A 97 -6.59 13.65 -4.26
CA ALA A 97 -6.16 12.44 -4.95
C ALA A 97 -6.95 12.28 -6.25
N ALA A 98 -6.22 12.19 -7.35
CA ALA A 98 -6.73 12.03 -8.71
C ALA A 98 -5.81 11.07 -9.48
N GLY A 99 -6.18 10.69 -10.68
CA GLY A 99 -5.39 9.78 -11.51
C GLY A 99 -5.58 8.32 -11.11
N THR A 100 -6.81 7.95 -10.76
CA THR A 100 -7.15 6.55 -10.45
C THR A 100 -7.37 5.75 -11.73
N VAL A 101 -7.37 4.42 -11.63
CA VAL A 101 -7.72 3.55 -12.75
C VAL A 101 -9.11 3.86 -13.32
N LEU A 102 -10.01 4.43 -12.50
CA LEU A 102 -11.36 4.83 -12.93
C LEU A 102 -11.35 5.95 -13.96
N ASP A 103 -10.32 6.80 -13.96
CA ASP A 103 -10.15 7.90 -14.92
C ASP A 103 -9.74 7.39 -16.32
N HIS A 104 -9.34 6.12 -16.41
CA HIS A 104 -8.83 5.47 -17.62
C HIS A 104 -9.66 4.24 -18.05
N LEU A 105 -10.86 4.07 -17.48
CA LEU A 105 -11.76 3.00 -17.86
C LEU A 105 -12.48 3.37 -19.18
N TYR A 106 -12.22 2.58 -20.23
CA TYR A 106 -12.90 2.73 -21.54
C TYR A 106 -14.15 1.89 -21.67
N VAL A 107 -14.49 1.07 -20.67
CA VAL A 107 -15.68 0.19 -20.68
C VAL A 107 -16.91 0.93 -20.19
N ILE A 108 -16.76 1.81 -19.21
CA ILE A 108 -17.78 2.72 -18.68
C ILE A 108 -17.15 4.09 -18.46
N THR A 109 -17.95 5.13 -18.54
CA THR A 109 -17.45 6.48 -18.24
C THR A 109 -17.13 6.63 -16.76
N PRO A 110 -16.20 7.52 -16.36
CA PRO A 110 -15.93 7.82 -14.96
C PRO A 110 -17.18 8.21 -14.16
N ALA A 111 -18.11 8.95 -14.77
CA ALA A 111 -19.38 9.33 -14.16
C ALA A 111 -20.27 8.10 -13.88
N GLU A 112 -20.39 7.18 -14.82
CA GLU A 112 -21.11 5.93 -14.61
C GLU A 112 -20.46 5.06 -13.55
N ALA A 113 -19.13 4.94 -13.55
CA ALA A 113 -18.38 4.20 -12.52
C ALA A 113 -18.65 4.78 -11.13
N ARG A 114 -18.59 6.11 -10.96
CA ARG A 114 -18.91 6.80 -9.71
C ARG A 114 -20.34 6.53 -9.25
N LYS A 115 -21.30 6.62 -10.17
CA LYS A 115 -22.71 6.32 -9.90
C LYS A 115 -22.92 4.89 -9.42
N HIS A 116 -22.28 3.91 -10.08
CA HIS A 116 -22.35 2.49 -9.66
C HIS A 116 -21.73 2.24 -8.28
N LEU A 117 -20.70 3.00 -7.92
CA LEU A 117 -20.02 2.90 -6.61
C LEU A 117 -20.65 3.78 -5.53
N GLY A 118 -21.71 4.54 -5.84
CA GLY A 118 -22.33 5.47 -4.88
C GLY A 118 -21.42 6.62 -4.45
N LEU A 119 -20.44 7.00 -5.29
CA LEU A 119 -19.51 8.07 -5.02
C LEU A 119 -20.10 9.43 -5.43
N PRO A 120 -19.83 10.51 -4.68
CA PRO A 120 -20.29 11.86 -5.04
C PRO A 120 -19.65 12.32 -6.36
N GLU A 121 -20.37 13.23 -7.07
CA GLU A 121 -19.81 13.92 -8.22
C GLU A 121 -18.55 14.72 -7.80
N PRO A 122 -17.55 14.83 -8.68
CA PRO A 122 -16.39 15.67 -8.41
C PRO A 122 -16.82 17.14 -8.33
N ALA A 123 -16.28 17.82 -7.33
CA ALA A 123 -16.50 19.26 -7.16
C ALA A 123 -15.81 20.07 -8.28
#